data_d860c0a5c9cb7faeea116b70b946c4a4
#
_entry.id   d860c0a5c9cb7faeea116b70b946c4a4
#
_cell.length_a   1.000
_cell.length_b   1.000
_cell.length_c   1.000
_cell.angle_alpha   90.00
_cell.angle_beta   90.00
_cell.angle_gamma   90.00
#
_symmetry.space_group_name_H-M   'P 1'
#
loop_
_entity.id
_entity.type
_entity.pdbx_description
1 polymer ?
#
loop_
_entity_poly.entity_id
_entity_poly.type
_entity_poly.pdbx_seq_one_letter_code
_entity_poly.pdbx_strand_id
1 'polypeptide(L)'
;MINKLHIVSFDVPFPTNYGGVIDVFYKLKALHKQGVEIYLHVFEYGRGEQKELLNYCKEVFYYPRNSFIKSFFSRAPFIVKSRGNELLISNLNKDSYPVLFEGLHTTLPILKNSLKERKVYLRAHNVEHLFYKGLEQSESNIFKRFFFRKESKKLKRYEKILKKIDGVFSISPIEQAYFNKKYGEKCFYIPAFYDATKHTTLKPKGDFILYHGHLLVSENVKAALFLIDIYKDSKYKLVIASSYKNAKVITEISKHKNITFDTLKEQGDLHRLLESAHINALPTFQNKGIKLKLLNTLRQGKFVIANDPMILETGLETLCEKANSKAEFLSKTAKLLNQSFEASFEEEREKLLENFDPNTNAKKIIRLIFKN
;
A
#
# COMPACT_ATOMS: atom_id res chain seq x y z
N MET A 1 -24.92 -20.85 2.60
CA MET A 1 -24.90 -19.81 3.66
C MET A 1 -24.06 -18.63 3.17
N ILE A 2 -24.48 -17.41 3.48
CA ILE A 2 -23.71 -16.19 3.14
C ILE A 2 -22.51 -16.09 4.09
N ASN A 3 -21.32 -15.92 3.56
CA ASN A 3 -20.11 -15.69 4.35
C ASN A 3 -20.16 -14.29 4.96
N LYS A 4 -20.08 -14.18 6.28
CA LYS A 4 -20.10 -12.92 7.04
C LYS A 4 -18.75 -12.66 7.69
N LEU A 5 -18.22 -11.44 7.60
CA LEU A 5 -16.88 -11.10 8.05
C LEU A 5 -16.83 -9.72 8.67
N HIS A 6 -16.28 -9.62 9.89
CA HIS A 6 -15.83 -8.34 10.43
C HIS A 6 -14.45 -7.96 9.90
N ILE A 7 -14.30 -6.73 9.44
CA ILE A 7 -13.00 -6.16 9.07
C ILE A 7 -12.75 -4.94 9.96
N VAL A 8 -11.63 -4.93 10.69
CA VAL A 8 -11.26 -3.82 11.58
C VAL A 8 -10.12 -3.06 10.96
N SER A 9 -10.41 -1.91 10.35
CA SER A 9 -9.43 -1.05 9.68
C SER A 9 -8.81 -0.04 10.65
N PHE A 10 -7.52 0.23 10.45
CA PHE A 10 -6.76 1.20 11.24
C PHE A 10 -7.07 2.66 10.89
N ASP A 11 -7.75 2.90 9.78
CA ASP A 11 -8.18 4.21 9.26
C ASP A 11 -9.43 4.03 8.40
N VAL A 12 -10.12 5.11 8.06
CA VAL A 12 -11.21 5.12 7.08
C VAL A 12 -10.60 4.87 5.69
N PRO A 13 -10.98 3.77 4.97
CA PRO A 13 -10.25 3.37 3.77
C PRO A 13 -10.61 4.16 2.50
N PHE A 14 -11.41 5.20 2.59
CA PHE A 14 -11.73 6.11 1.49
C PHE A 14 -11.57 7.57 1.93
N PRO A 15 -11.08 8.49 1.04
CA PRO A 15 -10.52 8.26 -0.31
C PRO A 15 -9.19 7.49 -0.28
N THR A 16 -8.88 6.80 -1.39
CA THR A 16 -7.73 5.89 -1.53
C THR A 16 -6.43 6.64 -1.86
N ASN A 17 -5.88 7.38 -0.92
CA ASN A 17 -4.77 8.31 -1.13
C ASN A 17 -3.40 7.85 -0.58
N TYR A 18 -3.33 6.69 0.08
CA TYR A 18 -2.06 6.06 0.49
C TYR A 18 -2.18 4.52 0.57
N GLY A 19 -1.04 3.82 0.52
CA GLY A 19 -0.97 2.37 0.31
C GLY A 19 -1.82 1.52 1.25
N GLY A 20 -1.83 1.84 2.55
CA GLY A 20 -2.61 1.07 3.53
C GLY A 20 -4.11 1.12 3.27
N VAL A 21 -4.68 2.32 3.03
CA VAL A 21 -6.12 2.47 2.74
C VAL A 21 -6.48 1.94 1.37
N ILE A 22 -5.57 1.97 0.39
CA ILE A 22 -5.76 1.36 -0.93
C ILE A 22 -5.97 -0.15 -0.78
N ASP A 23 -5.06 -0.84 -0.05
CA ASP A 23 -5.19 -2.29 0.18
C ASP A 23 -6.52 -2.65 0.86
N VAL A 24 -6.92 -1.89 1.89
CA VAL A 24 -8.20 -2.14 2.57
C VAL A 24 -9.38 -1.93 1.62
N PHE A 25 -9.46 -0.77 0.95
CA PHE A 25 -10.61 -0.42 0.11
C PHE A 25 -10.83 -1.41 -1.04
N TYR A 26 -9.79 -1.72 -1.80
CA TYR A 26 -9.92 -2.66 -2.92
C TYR A 26 -10.14 -4.10 -2.46
N LYS A 27 -9.71 -4.45 -1.25
CA LYS A 27 -10.07 -5.72 -0.61
C LYS A 27 -11.56 -5.78 -0.25
N LEU A 28 -12.15 -4.70 0.30
CA LEU A 28 -13.60 -4.62 0.52
C LEU A 28 -14.37 -4.86 -0.78
N LYS A 29 -14.00 -4.14 -1.86
CA LYS A 29 -14.61 -4.32 -3.19
C LYS A 29 -14.50 -5.76 -3.68
N ALA A 30 -13.32 -6.36 -3.59
CA ALA A 30 -13.08 -7.70 -4.09
C ALA A 30 -13.84 -8.76 -3.27
N LEU A 31 -13.87 -8.66 -1.94
CA LEU A 31 -14.61 -9.57 -1.07
C LEU A 31 -16.13 -9.43 -1.28
N HIS A 32 -16.64 -8.19 -1.37
CA HIS A 32 -18.04 -7.92 -1.68
C HIS A 32 -18.44 -8.54 -3.00
N LYS A 33 -17.65 -8.38 -4.06
CA LYS A 33 -17.87 -8.99 -5.39
C LYS A 33 -17.92 -10.52 -5.33
N GLN A 34 -17.27 -11.16 -4.34
CA GLN A 34 -17.33 -12.60 -4.11
C GLN A 34 -18.46 -13.02 -3.16
N GLY A 35 -19.40 -12.12 -2.85
CA GLY A 35 -20.58 -12.41 -2.03
C GLY A 35 -20.34 -12.46 -0.52
N VAL A 36 -19.27 -11.84 -0.03
CA VAL A 36 -19.02 -11.71 1.41
C VAL A 36 -19.81 -10.51 1.95
N GLU A 37 -20.62 -10.73 2.99
CA GLU A 37 -21.29 -9.68 3.75
C GLU A 37 -20.31 -9.11 4.80
N ILE A 38 -19.91 -7.84 4.62
CA ILE A 38 -18.83 -7.20 5.39
C ILE A 38 -19.43 -6.25 6.43
N TYR A 39 -19.00 -6.40 7.69
CA TYR A 39 -19.22 -5.46 8.79
C TYR A 39 -17.90 -4.73 9.03
N LEU A 40 -17.82 -3.47 8.59
CA LEU A 40 -16.58 -2.70 8.60
C LEU A 40 -16.50 -1.84 9.87
N HIS A 41 -15.38 -1.94 10.58
CA HIS A 41 -15.05 -1.13 11.75
C HIS A 41 -13.84 -0.25 11.43
N VAL A 42 -13.96 1.07 11.55
CA VAL A 42 -12.90 2.01 11.18
C VAL A 42 -12.57 2.96 12.33
N PHE A 43 -11.29 3.30 12.46
CA PHE A 43 -10.86 4.38 13.34
C PHE A 43 -10.80 5.68 12.56
N GLU A 44 -11.63 6.64 12.97
CA GLU A 44 -11.76 7.95 12.33
C GLU A 44 -10.91 9.00 13.09
N TYR A 45 -10.12 9.79 12.36
CA TYR A 45 -9.31 10.88 12.89
C TYR A 45 -8.93 11.92 11.82
N GLY A 46 -9.91 12.41 11.06
CA GLY A 46 -9.77 13.50 10.09
C GLY A 46 -10.20 13.19 8.66
N ARG A 47 -10.70 11.98 8.39
CA ARG A 47 -11.21 11.58 7.06
C ARG A 47 -12.73 11.66 6.95
N GLY A 48 -13.44 11.75 8.09
CA GLY A 48 -14.89 11.78 8.18
C GLY A 48 -15.57 10.47 7.77
N GLU A 49 -16.89 10.46 7.86
CA GLU A 49 -17.70 9.34 7.38
C GLU A 49 -17.76 9.33 5.86
N GLN A 50 -17.69 8.16 5.26
CA GLN A 50 -17.61 7.98 3.81
C GLN A 50 -18.76 7.09 3.32
N LYS A 51 -19.72 7.69 2.65
CA LYS A 51 -20.90 6.99 2.08
C LYS A 51 -20.49 5.91 1.06
N GLU A 52 -19.39 6.12 0.34
CA GLU A 52 -18.84 5.16 -0.64
C GLU A 52 -18.64 3.76 -0.05
N LEU A 53 -18.34 3.67 1.24
CA LEU A 53 -18.09 2.38 1.92
C LEU A 53 -19.36 1.52 2.03
N LEU A 54 -20.55 2.15 2.06
CA LEU A 54 -21.84 1.45 2.11
C LEU A 54 -22.17 0.70 0.81
N ASN A 55 -21.49 1.02 -0.30
CA ASN A 55 -21.63 0.26 -1.54
C ASN A 55 -21.03 -1.15 -1.44
N TYR A 56 -20.14 -1.38 -0.47
CA TYR A 56 -19.38 -2.66 -0.34
C TYR A 56 -19.55 -3.31 1.02
N CYS A 57 -20.09 -2.60 2.01
CA CYS A 57 -20.23 -3.06 3.37
C CYS A 57 -21.71 -3.05 3.79
N LYS A 58 -22.14 -4.07 4.52
CA LYS A 58 -23.47 -4.15 5.11
C LYS A 58 -23.69 -3.05 6.15
N GLU A 59 -22.64 -2.80 6.95
CA GLU A 59 -22.64 -1.80 8.01
C GLU A 59 -21.22 -1.25 8.19
N VAL A 60 -21.11 0.04 8.55
CA VAL A 60 -19.84 0.73 8.82
C VAL A 60 -19.92 1.41 10.17
N PHE A 61 -19.01 1.00 11.08
CA PHE A 61 -18.91 1.56 12.42
C PHE A 61 -17.68 2.46 12.52
N TYR A 62 -17.87 3.69 13.00
CA TYR A 62 -16.81 4.68 13.15
C TYR A 62 -16.45 4.84 14.63
N TYR A 63 -15.15 4.77 14.94
CA TYR A 63 -14.62 4.91 16.29
C TYR A 63 -13.58 6.02 16.35
N PRO A 64 -13.64 6.90 17.38
CA PRO A 64 -12.61 7.90 17.56
C PRO A 64 -11.28 7.25 17.95
N ARG A 65 -10.18 7.81 17.46
CA ARG A 65 -8.84 7.45 17.90
C ARG A 65 -8.52 8.12 19.24
N ASN A 66 -7.90 7.37 20.15
CA ASN A 66 -7.49 7.91 21.44
C ASN A 66 -6.40 8.99 21.29
N SER A 67 -6.43 10.01 22.17
CA SER A 67 -5.46 11.08 22.18
C SER A 67 -4.01 10.58 22.35
N PHE A 68 -3.05 11.40 21.90
CA PHE A 68 -1.63 11.10 22.00
C PHE A 68 -1.21 10.84 23.46
N ILE A 69 -1.62 11.71 24.39
CA ILE A 69 -1.22 11.64 25.82
C ILE A 69 -1.65 10.30 26.44
N LYS A 70 -2.92 9.89 26.24
CA LYS A 70 -3.46 8.62 26.78
C LYS A 70 -2.74 7.39 26.23
N SER A 71 -2.16 7.48 25.04
CA SER A 71 -1.55 6.35 24.34
C SER A 71 -0.04 6.26 24.54
N PHE A 72 0.64 7.38 24.75
CA PHE A 72 2.10 7.48 24.79
C PHE A 72 2.71 6.74 26.01
N PHE A 73 2.11 6.87 27.18
CA PHE A 73 2.59 6.24 28.42
C PHE A 73 2.20 4.77 28.59
N SER A 74 1.49 4.19 27.62
CA SER A 74 1.05 2.80 27.67
C SER A 74 2.23 1.81 27.52
N ARG A 75 2.11 0.64 28.16
CA ARG A 75 2.98 -0.52 27.93
C ARG A 75 2.75 -1.11 26.53
N ALA A 76 1.52 -1.04 26.00
CA ALA A 76 1.23 -1.43 24.62
C ALA A 76 1.81 -0.39 23.65
N PRO A 77 2.13 -0.77 22.39
CA PRO A 77 2.58 0.17 21.38
C PRO A 77 1.58 1.30 21.16
N PHE A 78 2.08 2.50 20.88
CA PHE A 78 1.24 3.69 20.67
C PHE A 78 0.18 3.45 19.58
N ILE A 79 0.58 2.86 18.44
CA ILE A 79 -0.34 2.61 17.31
C ILE A 79 -1.49 1.65 17.70
N VAL A 80 -1.25 0.73 18.63
CA VAL A 80 -2.27 -0.22 19.13
C VAL A 80 -3.15 0.45 20.17
N LYS A 81 -2.54 1.12 21.16
CA LYS A 81 -3.28 1.76 22.27
C LYS A 81 -4.16 2.90 21.77
N SER A 82 -3.69 3.66 20.79
CA SER A 82 -4.45 4.77 20.19
C SER A 82 -5.74 4.30 19.48
N ARG A 83 -5.85 3.01 19.16
CA ARG A 83 -7.04 2.39 18.57
C ARG A 83 -7.78 1.44 19.50
N GLY A 84 -7.67 1.67 20.80
CA GLY A 84 -8.45 0.94 21.80
C GLY A 84 -9.82 1.59 22.00
N ASN A 85 -10.91 0.81 21.83
CA ASN A 85 -12.28 1.29 21.98
C ASN A 85 -13.16 0.17 22.52
N GLU A 86 -13.91 0.42 23.60
CA GLU A 86 -14.78 -0.59 24.22
C GLU A 86 -16.04 -0.85 23.36
N LEU A 87 -16.53 0.17 22.65
CA LEU A 87 -17.67 0.01 21.74
C LEU A 87 -17.32 -0.93 20.56
N LEU A 88 -16.07 -0.89 20.07
CA LEU A 88 -15.59 -1.86 19.08
C LEU A 88 -15.71 -3.29 19.63
N ILE A 89 -15.27 -3.53 20.86
CA ILE A 89 -15.34 -4.84 21.51
C ILE A 89 -16.80 -5.28 21.65
N SER A 90 -17.67 -4.38 22.10
CA SER A 90 -19.11 -4.63 22.23
C SER A 90 -19.74 -4.98 20.88
N ASN A 91 -19.45 -4.21 19.83
CA ASN A 91 -20.01 -4.47 18.50
C ASN A 91 -19.50 -5.80 17.93
N LEU A 92 -18.21 -6.11 18.06
CA LEU A 92 -17.68 -7.40 17.63
C LEU A 92 -18.34 -8.56 18.36
N ASN A 93 -18.68 -8.41 19.65
CA ASN A 93 -19.27 -9.48 20.47
C ASN A 93 -20.79 -9.64 20.33
N LYS A 94 -21.46 -8.91 19.41
CA LYS A 94 -22.88 -9.13 19.09
C LYS A 94 -23.12 -10.49 18.42
N ASP A 95 -22.12 -11.03 17.77
CA ASP A 95 -22.14 -12.31 17.08
C ASP A 95 -20.82 -13.09 17.27
N SER A 96 -20.59 -14.12 16.44
CA SER A 96 -19.37 -14.93 16.41
C SER A 96 -18.71 -15.00 15.01
N TYR A 97 -19.03 -14.08 14.11
CA TYR A 97 -18.43 -14.08 12.78
C TYR A 97 -16.91 -13.90 12.84
N PRO A 98 -16.16 -14.48 11.91
CA PRO A 98 -14.70 -14.27 11.82
C PRO A 98 -14.33 -12.78 11.80
N VAL A 99 -13.13 -12.45 12.32
CA VAL A 99 -12.62 -11.08 12.30
C VAL A 99 -11.27 -11.04 11.58
N LEU A 100 -11.14 -10.12 10.61
CA LEU A 100 -9.90 -9.75 9.98
C LEU A 100 -9.43 -8.38 10.49
N PHE A 101 -8.34 -8.37 11.24
CA PHE A 101 -7.70 -7.15 11.72
C PHE A 101 -6.69 -6.62 10.69
N GLU A 102 -6.79 -5.34 10.35
CA GLU A 102 -5.87 -4.64 9.44
C GLU A 102 -4.68 -4.07 10.24
N GLY A 103 -3.53 -4.72 10.11
CA GLY A 103 -2.30 -4.39 10.84
C GLY A 103 -2.38 -4.65 12.36
N LEU A 104 -1.23 -4.70 13.01
CA LEU A 104 -1.15 -4.79 14.47
C LEU A 104 -1.85 -3.63 15.19
N HIS A 105 -2.09 -2.52 14.47
CA HIS A 105 -2.75 -1.33 14.95
C HIS A 105 -4.11 -1.59 15.61
N THR A 106 -4.86 -2.57 15.14
CA THR A 106 -6.26 -2.81 15.47
C THR A 106 -6.46 -3.97 16.46
N THR A 107 -5.39 -4.64 16.89
CA THR A 107 -5.44 -5.92 17.61
C THR A 107 -5.58 -5.80 19.15
N LEU A 108 -5.88 -4.60 19.70
CA LEU A 108 -6.06 -4.45 21.15
C LEU A 108 -7.13 -5.39 21.75
N PRO A 109 -8.26 -5.68 21.08
CA PRO A 109 -9.24 -6.65 21.56
C PRO A 109 -8.66 -8.04 21.82
N ILE A 110 -7.70 -8.48 21.00
CA ILE A 110 -7.01 -9.79 21.18
C ILE A 110 -6.13 -9.76 22.44
N LEU A 111 -5.40 -8.65 22.67
CA LEU A 111 -4.54 -8.49 23.83
C LEU A 111 -5.34 -8.59 25.13
N LYS A 112 -6.52 -8.01 25.16
CA LYS A 112 -7.42 -8.02 26.31
C LYS A 112 -8.16 -9.34 26.51
N ASN A 113 -8.05 -10.32 25.61
CA ASN A 113 -8.85 -11.54 25.57
C ASN A 113 -10.37 -11.25 25.66
N SER A 114 -10.82 -10.17 25.01
CA SER A 114 -12.20 -9.67 25.15
C SER A 114 -13.12 -10.06 24.00
N LEU A 115 -12.66 -10.90 23.08
CA LEU A 115 -13.48 -11.43 22.00
C LEU A 115 -14.09 -12.78 22.42
N LYS A 116 -15.36 -12.99 22.08
CA LYS A 116 -15.99 -14.31 22.10
C LYS A 116 -15.22 -15.28 21.22
N GLU A 117 -15.38 -16.58 21.44
CA GLU A 117 -14.76 -17.61 20.61
C GLU A 117 -15.16 -17.43 19.14
N ARG A 118 -14.15 -17.25 18.29
CA ARG A 118 -14.28 -17.05 16.84
C ARG A 118 -12.93 -17.19 16.15
N LYS A 119 -12.95 -17.37 14.83
CA LYS A 119 -11.73 -17.30 14.02
C LYS A 119 -11.22 -15.85 13.90
N VAL A 120 -9.93 -15.67 14.11
CA VAL A 120 -9.27 -14.36 14.13
C VAL A 120 -8.07 -14.35 13.15
N TYR A 121 -8.08 -13.41 12.24
CA TYR A 121 -7.03 -13.25 11.23
C TYR A 121 -6.41 -11.86 11.30
N LEU A 122 -5.16 -11.75 10.87
CA LEU A 122 -4.45 -10.48 10.73
C LEU A 122 -3.99 -10.28 9.28
N ARG A 123 -4.28 -9.13 8.70
CA ARG A 123 -3.59 -8.60 7.52
C ARG A 123 -2.33 -7.86 7.96
N ALA A 124 -1.16 -8.40 7.70
CA ALA A 124 0.11 -7.76 8.03
C ALA A 124 0.57 -6.89 6.85
N HIS A 125 0.56 -5.57 7.03
CA HIS A 125 1.03 -4.61 6.02
C HIS A 125 2.55 -4.43 6.05
N ASN A 126 3.17 -4.72 7.19
CA ASN A 126 4.61 -4.68 7.42
C ASN A 126 4.98 -5.60 8.58
N VAL A 127 6.25 -5.90 8.71
CA VAL A 127 6.83 -6.30 9.98
C VAL A 127 7.03 -5.03 10.81
N GLU A 128 6.01 -4.63 11.59
CA GLU A 128 5.89 -3.29 12.18
C GLU A 128 7.13 -2.83 12.96
N HIS A 129 7.74 -3.71 13.76
CA HIS A 129 8.92 -3.30 14.52
C HIS A 129 10.15 -3.03 13.64
N LEU A 130 10.27 -3.69 12.47
CA LEU A 130 11.31 -3.41 11.49
C LEU A 130 11.01 -2.11 10.71
N PHE A 131 9.74 -1.85 10.42
CA PHE A 131 9.32 -0.59 9.81
C PHE A 131 9.67 0.59 10.72
N TYR A 132 9.31 0.52 12.01
CA TYR A 132 9.67 1.57 12.99
C TYR A 132 11.18 1.71 13.21
N LYS A 133 11.95 0.62 13.09
CA LYS A 133 13.41 0.69 13.10
C LYS A 133 13.95 1.43 11.87
N GLY A 134 13.35 1.25 10.70
CA GLY A 134 13.67 2.01 9.50
C GLY A 134 13.37 3.51 9.66
N LEU A 135 12.23 3.86 10.28
CA LEU A 135 11.89 5.25 10.61
C LEU A 135 12.90 5.86 11.58
N GLU A 136 13.33 5.13 12.61
CA GLU A 136 14.39 5.57 13.52
C GLU A 136 15.68 5.93 12.78
N GLN A 137 16.07 5.10 11.81
CA GLN A 137 17.33 5.28 11.07
C GLN A 137 17.29 6.47 10.10
N SER A 138 16.12 6.78 9.52
CA SER A 138 15.94 7.85 8.53
C SER A 138 15.52 9.20 9.14
N GLU A 139 15.14 9.25 10.42
CA GLU A 139 14.65 10.47 11.06
C GLU A 139 15.82 11.32 11.57
N SER A 140 15.80 12.62 11.23
CA SER A 140 16.79 13.61 11.66
C SER A 140 16.49 14.20 13.05
N ASN A 141 15.21 14.28 13.43
CA ASN A 141 14.81 14.83 14.73
C ASN A 141 15.07 13.82 15.86
N ILE A 142 15.91 14.19 16.82
CA ILE A 142 16.38 13.31 17.90
C ILE A 142 15.24 12.81 18.81
N PHE A 143 14.20 13.62 19.05
CA PHE A 143 13.06 13.24 19.88
C PHE A 143 12.18 12.20 19.15
N LYS A 144 11.95 12.40 17.85
CA LYS A 144 11.23 11.44 17.02
C LYS A 144 12.01 10.13 16.86
N ARG A 145 13.34 10.21 16.68
CA ARG A 145 14.20 9.00 16.67
C ARG A 145 14.07 8.19 17.94
N PHE A 146 14.12 8.84 19.10
CA PHE A 146 13.95 8.17 20.39
C PHE A 146 12.55 7.54 20.53
N PHE A 147 11.52 8.24 20.09
CA PHE A 147 10.16 7.69 20.02
C PHE A 147 10.09 6.43 19.17
N PHE A 148 10.58 6.49 17.92
CA PHE A 148 10.56 5.35 17.01
C PHE A 148 11.36 4.16 17.55
N ARG A 149 12.50 4.40 18.18
CA ARG A 149 13.30 3.37 18.86
C ARG A 149 12.53 2.67 19.97
N LYS A 150 11.84 3.43 20.83
CA LYS A 150 10.99 2.88 21.90
C LYS A 150 9.83 2.07 21.32
N GLU A 151 9.13 2.62 20.34
CA GLU A 151 7.98 1.95 19.72
C GLU A 151 8.40 0.69 18.97
N SER A 152 9.52 0.68 18.25
CA SER A 152 10.07 -0.52 17.63
C SER A 152 10.26 -1.65 18.64
N LYS A 153 10.84 -1.35 19.83
CA LYS A 153 11.01 -2.35 20.91
C LYS A 153 9.69 -2.84 21.47
N LYS A 154 8.70 -1.95 21.68
CA LYS A 154 7.35 -2.33 22.12
C LYS A 154 6.66 -3.22 21.08
N LEU A 155 6.71 -2.85 19.81
CA LEU A 155 6.12 -3.61 18.71
C LEU A 155 6.73 -5.01 18.59
N LYS A 156 8.06 -5.14 18.73
CA LYS A 156 8.74 -6.46 18.72
C LYS A 156 8.23 -7.38 19.82
N ARG A 157 7.96 -6.83 21.02
CA ARG A 157 7.38 -7.60 22.13
C ARG A 157 5.90 -7.91 21.88
N TYR A 158 5.16 -6.93 21.36
CA TYR A 158 3.74 -7.02 21.10
C TYR A 158 3.40 -8.02 19.99
N GLU A 159 4.25 -8.19 19.01
CA GLU A 159 4.08 -9.11 17.89
C GLU A 159 3.79 -10.56 18.33
N LYS A 160 4.18 -10.93 19.56
CA LYS A 160 3.82 -12.23 20.16
C LYS A 160 2.30 -12.49 20.22
N ILE A 161 1.46 -11.45 20.07
CA ILE A 161 0.01 -11.58 19.95
C ILE A 161 -0.40 -12.49 18.80
N LEU A 162 0.43 -12.60 17.75
CA LEU A 162 0.20 -13.47 16.59
C LEU A 162 0.12 -14.97 16.95
N LYS A 163 0.58 -15.36 18.12
CA LYS A 163 0.38 -16.72 18.65
C LYS A 163 -1.08 -17.06 18.94
N LYS A 164 -1.91 -16.03 19.18
CA LYS A 164 -3.32 -16.16 19.60
C LYS A 164 -4.32 -16.10 18.44
N ILE A 165 -3.86 -16.01 17.19
CA ILE A 165 -4.73 -15.87 16.02
C ILE A 165 -4.62 -17.08 15.10
N ASP A 166 -5.63 -17.30 14.28
CA ASP A 166 -5.74 -18.46 13.39
C ASP A 166 -4.90 -18.31 12.13
N GLY A 167 -4.70 -17.08 11.63
CA GLY A 167 -3.88 -16.87 10.44
C GLY A 167 -3.39 -15.43 10.26
N VAL A 168 -2.27 -15.31 9.53
CA VAL A 168 -1.67 -14.05 9.12
C VAL A 168 -1.65 -13.96 7.60
N PHE A 169 -2.16 -12.90 7.03
CA PHE A 169 -2.07 -12.61 5.59
C PHE A 169 -1.00 -11.53 5.36
N SER A 170 0.19 -11.94 4.95
CA SER A 170 1.29 -11.03 4.59
C SER A 170 1.14 -10.53 3.16
N ILE A 171 1.67 -9.34 2.89
CA ILE A 171 1.57 -8.68 1.59
C ILE A 171 2.76 -8.93 0.67
N SER A 172 3.83 -9.51 1.19
CA SER A 172 5.01 -9.89 0.43
C SER A 172 5.53 -11.28 0.83
N PRO A 173 6.26 -11.97 -0.07
CA PRO A 173 6.92 -13.23 0.25
C PRO A 173 7.95 -13.12 1.39
N ILE A 174 8.67 -11.99 1.46
CA ILE A 174 9.65 -11.73 2.52
C ILE A 174 9.00 -11.71 3.89
N GLU A 175 7.87 -11.01 4.01
CA GLU A 175 7.13 -10.93 5.26
C GLU A 175 6.49 -12.27 5.60
N GLN A 176 6.00 -13.02 4.61
CA GLN A 176 5.54 -14.38 4.81
C GLN A 176 6.65 -15.26 5.39
N ALA A 177 7.83 -15.26 4.80
CA ALA A 177 8.97 -16.03 5.26
C ALA A 177 9.36 -15.64 6.71
N TYR A 178 9.35 -14.34 7.02
CA TYR A 178 9.60 -13.84 8.36
C TYR A 178 8.58 -14.39 9.38
N PHE A 179 7.29 -14.30 9.07
CA PHE A 179 6.23 -14.75 9.98
C PHE A 179 6.19 -16.28 10.08
N ASN A 180 6.39 -17.02 8.98
CA ASN A 180 6.43 -18.50 9.00
C ASN A 180 7.57 -19.03 9.86
N LYS A 181 8.76 -18.45 9.74
CA LYS A 181 9.91 -18.80 10.59
C LYS A 181 9.58 -18.65 12.09
N LYS A 182 8.69 -17.73 12.44
CA LYS A 182 8.46 -17.33 13.82
C LYS A 182 7.17 -17.88 14.43
N TYR A 183 6.14 -18.09 13.61
CA TYR A 183 4.79 -18.44 14.06
C TYR A 183 4.22 -19.69 13.36
N GLY A 184 4.99 -20.35 12.49
CA GLY A 184 4.57 -21.57 11.81
C GLY A 184 3.74 -21.32 10.56
N GLU A 185 3.22 -22.40 9.97
CA GLU A 185 2.57 -22.41 8.64
C GLU A 185 1.23 -21.66 8.53
N LYS A 186 0.82 -20.96 9.56
CA LYS A 186 -0.40 -20.14 9.53
C LYS A 186 -0.24 -18.76 8.86
N CYS A 187 0.90 -18.51 8.23
CA CYS A 187 1.16 -17.25 7.53
C CYS A 187 1.10 -17.47 6.03
N PHE A 188 0.18 -16.76 5.37
CA PHE A 188 -0.13 -16.92 3.95
C PHE A 188 0.23 -15.64 3.19
N TYR A 189 0.87 -15.80 2.03
CA TYR A 189 1.10 -14.69 1.12
C TYR A 189 -0.18 -14.39 0.34
N ILE A 190 -0.69 -13.21 0.56
CA ILE A 190 -1.80 -12.62 -0.19
C ILE A 190 -1.30 -11.25 -0.70
N PRO A 191 -1.06 -11.07 -1.98
CA PRO A 191 -0.63 -9.80 -2.55
C PRO A 191 -1.52 -8.63 -2.15
N ALA A 192 -1.00 -7.40 -2.27
CA ALA A 192 -1.77 -6.20 -1.98
C ALA A 192 -2.94 -6.04 -2.95
N PHE A 193 -4.07 -5.57 -2.41
CA PHE A 193 -5.23 -5.20 -3.22
C PHE A 193 -5.05 -3.78 -3.76
N TYR A 194 -5.41 -3.56 -5.01
CA TYR A 194 -5.24 -2.30 -5.72
C TYR A 194 -6.33 -2.14 -6.80
N ASP A 195 -6.36 -1.01 -7.47
CA ASP A 195 -7.24 -0.81 -8.62
C ASP A 195 -6.74 -1.63 -9.81
N ALA A 196 -7.33 -2.79 -10.00
CA ALA A 196 -7.00 -3.67 -11.12
C ALA A 196 -7.90 -3.41 -12.35
N THR A 197 -8.57 -2.27 -12.41
CA THR A 197 -9.34 -1.87 -13.59
C THR A 197 -8.40 -1.80 -14.79
N LYS A 198 -8.72 -2.57 -15.82
CA LYS A 198 -7.95 -2.62 -17.06
C LYS A 198 -8.43 -1.50 -17.99
N HIS A 199 -7.50 -0.75 -18.55
CA HIS A 199 -7.81 0.15 -19.66
C HIS A 199 -7.88 -0.63 -20.98
N THR A 200 -8.83 -0.28 -21.81
CA THR A 200 -9.21 -1.07 -22.97
C THR A 200 -8.22 -0.97 -24.14
N THR A 201 -7.43 0.09 -24.24
CA THR A 201 -6.42 0.23 -25.30
C THR A 201 -5.35 1.24 -24.93
N LEU A 202 -4.12 0.80 -24.78
CA LEU A 202 -2.98 1.70 -24.63
C LEU A 202 -2.58 2.24 -26.01
N LYS A 203 -2.39 3.57 -26.14
CA LYS A 203 -1.82 4.14 -27.35
C LYS A 203 -0.41 3.59 -27.55
N PRO A 204 -0.03 3.20 -28.79
CA PRO A 204 1.26 2.55 -29.03
C PRO A 204 2.46 3.39 -28.61
N LYS A 205 2.35 4.72 -28.67
CA LYS A 205 3.45 5.64 -28.34
C LYS A 205 2.96 6.86 -27.56
N GLY A 206 3.74 7.27 -26.57
CA GLY A 206 3.67 8.56 -25.89
C GLY A 206 4.92 9.39 -26.17
N ASP A 207 5.03 10.60 -25.62
CA ASP A 207 6.14 11.50 -25.87
C ASP A 207 6.85 12.01 -24.61
N PHE A 208 6.44 11.50 -23.42
CA PHE A 208 7.00 11.93 -22.15
C PHE A 208 7.24 10.78 -21.18
N ILE A 209 8.06 11.08 -20.17
CA ILE A 209 8.36 10.24 -19.03
C ILE A 209 7.52 10.73 -17.86
N LEU A 210 6.82 9.84 -17.16
CA LEU A 210 6.02 10.15 -16.00
C LEU A 210 6.68 9.64 -14.72
N TYR A 211 6.74 10.50 -13.70
CA TYR A 211 6.87 10.10 -12.30
C TYR A 211 5.65 10.53 -11.53
N HIS A 212 5.08 9.67 -10.70
CA HIS A 212 3.98 10.03 -9.82
C HIS A 212 4.25 9.62 -8.38
N GLY A 213 3.77 10.42 -7.42
CA GLY A 213 3.92 10.10 -6.00
C GLY A 213 3.41 11.20 -5.08
N HIS A 214 3.05 10.82 -3.86
CA HIS A 214 2.56 11.73 -2.85
C HIS A 214 3.71 12.55 -2.25
N LEU A 215 3.87 13.81 -2.67
CA LEU A 215 5.03 14.66 -2.35
C LEU A 215 5.03 15.24 -0.90
N LEU A 216 4.13 14.84 -0.03
CA LEU A 216 4.29 15.02 1.42
C LEU A 216 5.19 13.94 2.04
N VAL A 217 5.44 12.84 1.33
CA VAL A 217 6.31 11.76 1.77
C VAL A 217 7.73 12.05 1.30
N SER A 218 8.66 12.16 2.24
CA SER A 218 10.08 12.52 1.98
C SER A 218 10.76 11.61 0.96
N GLU A 219 10.41 10.33 0.96
CA GLU A 219 10.90 9.34 -0.01
C GLU A 219 10.48 9.68 -1.44
N ASN A 220 9.23 10.08 -1.65
CA ASN A 220 8.76 10.48 -2.98
C ASN A 220 9.38 11.81 -3.42
N VAL A 221 9.63 12.74 -2.49
CA VAL A 221 10.38 13.96 -2.77
C VAL A 221 11.80 13.64 -3.23
N LYS A 222 12.50 12.73 -2.53
CA LYS A 222 13.84 12.29 -2.90
C LYS A 222 13.86 11.66 -4.30
N ALA A 223 12.88 10.82 -4.61
CA ALA A 223 12.76 10.19 -5.91
C ALA A 223 12.47 11.19 -7.03
N ALA A 224 11.59 12.18 -6.80
CA ALA A 224 11.33 13.26 -7.75
C ALA A 224 12.59 14.08 -8.05
N LEU A 225 13.30 14.52 -6.99
CA LEU A 225 14.56 15.29 -7.14
C LEU A 225 15.66 14.49 -7.85
N PHE A 226 15.75 13.20 -7.59
CA PHE A 226 16.66 12.29 -8.29
C PHE A 226 16.36 12.23 -9.79
N LEU A 227 15.09 12.13 -10.19
CA LEU A 227 14.71 12.12 -11.60
C LEU A 227 14.92 13.49 -12.25
N ILE A 228 14.65 14.59 -11.55
CA ILE A 228 14.97 15.95 -12.05
C ILE A 228 16.46 16.05 -12.36
N ASP A 229 17.34 15.59 -11.45
CA ASP A 229 18.78 15.61 -11.69
C ASP A 229 19.21 14.75 -12.88
N ILE A 230 18.54 13.62 -13.14
CA ILE A 230 18.79 12.77 -14.31
C ILE A 230 18.45 13.51 -15.60
N TYR A 231 17.25 14.10 -15.68
CA TYR A 231 16.68 14.59 -16.92
C TYR A 231 16.87 16.08 -17.20
N LYS A 232 17.34 16.88 -16.24
CA LYS A 232 17.45 18.35 -16.34
C LYS A 232 18.22 18.85 -17.55
N ASP A 233 19.29 18.15 -17.95
CA ASP A 233 20.17 18.51 -19.06
C ASP A 233 19.89 17.65 -20.32
N SER A 234 18.78 16.95 -20.36
CA SER A 234 18.41 16.06 -21.46
C SER A 234 17.33 16.69 -22.37
N LYS A 235 17.16 16.13 -23.57
CA LYS A 235 16.06 16.49 -24.46
C LYS A 235 14.71 15.84 -24.08
N TYR A 236 14.68 14.99 -23.08
CA TYR A 236 13.50 14.21 -22.72
C TYR A 236 12.55 15.01 -21.85
N LYS A 237 11.25 14.90 -22.13
CA LYS A 237 10.20 15.53 -21.34
C LYS A 237 9.91 14.69 -20.09
N LEU A 238 10.02 15.28 -18.90
CA LEU A 238 9.65 14.67 -17.64
C LEU A 238 8.43 15.37 -17.06
N VAL A 239 7.40 14.60 -16.73
CA VAL A 239 6.21 15.06 -15.97
C VAL A 239 6.27 14.47 -14.57
N ILE A 240 6.23 15.33 -13.54
CA ILE A 240 6.11 14.92 -12.14
C ILE A 240 4.68 15.20 -11.69
N ALA A 241 3.94 14.16 -11.31
CA ALA A 241 2.54 14.26 -10.94
C ALA A 241 2.31 13.95 -9.46
N SER A 242 1.53 14.80 -8.79
CA SER A 242 1.16 14.61 -7.38
C SER A 242 -0.10 15.40 -7.01
N SER A 243 -0.86 14.90 -6.03
CA SER A 243 -1.96 15.66 -5.40
C SER A 243 -1.46 16.79 -4.50
N TYR A 244 -0.18 16.79 -4.13
CA TYR A 244 0.42 17.79 -3.23
C TYR A 244 1.68 18.38 -3.82
N LYS A 245 1.80 19.71 -3.75
CA LYS A 245 3.00 20.44 -4.14
C LYS A 245 4.04 20.38 -3.02
N ASN A 246 5.30 20.17 -3.39
CA ASN A 246 6.43 20.30 -2.48
C ASN A 246 7.32 21.46 -2.95
N ALA A 247 7.59 22.45 -2.10
CA ALA A 247 8.30 23.65 -2.47
C ALA A 247 9.68 23.38 -3.12
N LYS A 248 10.46 22.44 -2.56
CA LYS A 248 11.76 22.03 -3.12
C LYS A 248 11.64 21.50 -4.54
N VAL A 249 10.67 20.60 -4.76
CA VAL A 249 10.44 19.96 -6.08
C VAL A 249 10.00 21.03 -7.09
N ILE A 250 9.04 21.89 -6.72
CA ILE A 250 8.54 22.96 -7.61
C ILE A 250 9.63 23.96 -7.97
N THR A 251 10.44 24.38 -6.99
CA THR A 251 11.57 25.29 -7.24
C THR A 251 12.60 24.65 -8.17
N GLU A 252 12.86 23.36 -8.05
CA GLU A 252 13.81 22.69 -8.95
C GLU A 252 13.25 22.55 -10.37
N ILE A 253 11.98 22.14 -10.50
CA ILE A 253 11.29 22.06 -11.81
C ILE A 253 11.34 23.40 -12.56
N SER A 254 11.10 24.53 -11.88
CA SER A 254 11.04 25.86 -12.51
C SER A 254 12.34 26.29 -13.23
N LYS A 255 13.45 25.63 -12.95
CA LYS A 255 14.76 25.88 -13.59
C LYS A 255 14.92 25.20 -14.95
N HIS A 256 14.02 24.26 -15.32
CA HIS A 256 14.20 23.36 -16.48
C HIS A 256 12.98 23.38 -17.38
N LYS A 257 13.15 23.72 -18.66
CA LYS A 257 12.05 23.84 -19.65
C LYS A 257 11.43 22.49 -20.04
N ASN A 258 12.18 21.41 -19.92
CA ASN A 258 11.76 20.05 -20.30
C ASN A 258 11.12 19.28 -19.12
N ILE A 259 10.99 19.89 -17.94
CA ILE A 259 10.39 19.24 -16.75
C ILE A 259 9.17 20.03 -16.32
N THR A 260 8.05 19.36 -16.12
CA THR A 260 6.78 19.98 -15.73
C THR A 260 6.18 19.28 -14.52
N PHE A 261 5.31 20.03 -13.81
CA PHE A 261 4.52 19.49 -12.70
C PHE A 261 3.05 19.41 -13.07
N ASP A 262 2.42 18.27 -12.82
CA ASP A 262 0.98 18.08 -12.98
C ASP A 262 0.31 17.82 -11.64
N THR A 263 -0.81 18.52 -11.37
CA THR A 263 -1.56 18.40 -10.13
C THR A 263 -2.69 17.39 -10.29
N LEU A 264 -2.62 16.29 -9.56
CA LEU A 264 -3.69 15.29 -9.50
C LEU A 264 -4.82 15.80 -8.61
N LYS A 265 -5.90 16.31 -9.20
CA LYS A 265 -7.07 16.86 -8.51
C LYS A 265 -8.18 15.81 -8.35
N GLU A 266 -8.37 14.97 -9.37
CA GLU A 266 -9.41 13.98 -9.46
C GLU A 266 -8.85 12.56 -9.54
N GLN A 267 -9.67 11.57 -9.21
CA GLN A 267 -9.25 10.16 -9.21
C GLN A 267 -8.79 9.68 -10.60
N GLY A 268 -9.37 10.21 -11.69
CA GLY A 268 -9.03 9.87 -13.08
C GLY A 268 -7.75 10.53 -13.63
N ASP A 269 -7.20 11.55 -12.96
CA ASP A 269 -6.05 12.30 -13.48
C ASP A 269 -4.81 11.43 -13.64
N LEU A 270 -4.52 10.59 -12.63
CA LEU A 270 -3.39 9.68 -12.70
C LEU A 270 -3.57 8.64 -13.81
N HIS A 271 -4.77 8.13 -14.00
CA HIS A 271 -5.06 7.17 -15.08
C HIS A 271 -4.74 7.77 -16.46
N ARG A 272 -5.23 8.98 -16.73
CA ARG A 272 -4.96 9.70 -18.01
C ARG A 272 -3.46 9.89 -18.25
N LEU A 273 -2.71 10.24 -17.20
CA LEU A 273 -1.26 10.41 -17.32
C LEU A 273 -0.54 9.08 -17.56
N LEU A 274 -0.93 8.00 -16.88
CA LEU A 274 -0.35 6.68 -17.07
C LEU A 274 -0.59 6.16 -18.50
N GLU A 275 -1.79 6.32 -19.04
CA GLU A 275 -2.12 5.96 -20.43
C GLU A 275 -1.32 6.77 -21.46
N SER A 276 -1.15 8.07 -21.21
CA SER A 276 -0.52 8.98 -22.15
C SER A 276 1.00 8.89 -22.12
N ALA A 277 1.61 8.65 -20.96
CA ALA A 277 3.05 8.53 -20.80
C ALA A 277 3.59 7.36 -21.63
N HIS A 278 4.79 7.53 -22.20
CA HIS A 278 5.50 6.43 -22.85
C HIS A 278 6.27 5.58 -21.86
N ILE A 279 6.93 6.24 -20.91
CA ILE A 279 7.76 5.62 -19.89
C ILE A 279 7.30 6.10 -18.52
N ASN A 280 7.22 5.19 -17.56
CA ASN A 280 7.00 5.49 -16.15
C ASN A 280 8.32 5.25 -15.42
N ALA A 281 8.93 6.32 -14.89
CA ALA A 281 10.18 6.22 -14.13
C ALA A 281 9.87 6.13 -12.64
N LEU A 282 10.13 4.99 -12.00
CA LEU A 282 9.73 4.68 -10.64
C LEU A 282 10.92 4.32 -9.73
N PRO A 283 11.86 5.24 -9.45
CA PRO A 283 12.88 4.96 -8.45
C PRO A 283 12.31 5.00 -7.03
N THR A 284 12.84 4.17 -6.14
CA THR A 284 12.67 4.25 -4.69
C THR A 284 14.00 3.97 -3.99
N PHE A 285 14.17 4.48 -2.78
CA PHE A 285 15.35 4.26 -1.96
C PHE A 285 15.02 3.48 -0.68
N GLN A 286 13.78 2.94 -0.61
CA GLN A 286 13.33 2.06 0.47
C GLN A 286 13.13 0.64 -0.05
N ASN A 287 13.79 -0.32 0.59
CA ASN A 287 13.68 -1.74 0.24
C ASN A 287 12.43 -2.43 0.84
N LYS A 288 11.54 -1.69 1.53
CA LYS A 288 10.42 -2.25 2.29
C LYS A 288 9.10 -1.64 1.85
N GLY A 289 8.03 -2.41 2.10
CA GLY A 289 6.66 -1.99 1.88
C GLY A 289 6.08 -2.39 0.52
N ILE A 290 4.76 -2.21 0.42
CA ILE A 290 3.99 -2.56 -0.78
C ILE A 290 4.38 -1.67 -1.95
N LYS A 291 4.63 -2.29 -3.08
CA LYS A 291 4.94 -1.59 -4.33
C LYS A 291 3.68 -1.32 -5.16
N LEU A 292 2.62 -0.80 -4.52
CA LEU A 292 1.35 -0.49 -5.20
C LEU A 292 1.53 0.44 -6.40
N LYS A 293 2.48 1.39 -6.30
CA LYS A 293 2.83 2.26 -7.42
C LYS A 293 3.27 1.45 -8.64
N LEU A 294 4.10 0.43 -8.44
CA LEU A 294 4.54 -0.47 -9.50
C LEU A 294 3.37 -1.24 -10.11
N LEU A 295 2.53 -1.86 -9.28
CA LEU A 295 1.36 -2.62 -9.73
C LEU A 295 0.39 -1.74 -10.53
N ASN A 296 0.04 -0.55 -10.02
CA ASN A 296 -0.82 0.39 -10.72
C ASN A 296 -0.23 0.80 -12.07
N THR A 297 1.07 1.09 -12.09
CA THR A 297 1.74 1.52 -13.32
C THR A 297 1.84 0.40 -14.34
N LEU A 298 2.16 -0.82 -13.91
CA LEU A 298 2.17 -1.98 -14.79
C LEU A 298 0.76 -2.33 -15.31
N ARG A 299 -0.29 -2.03 -14.56
CA ARG A 299 -1.68 -2.29 -14.98
C ARG A 299 -2.20 -1.29 -16.00
N GLN A 300 -1.74 -0.04 -15.93
CA GLN A 300 -2.37 1.09 -16.64
C GLN A 300 -1.42 1.84 -17.58
N GLY A 301 -0.11 1.73 -17.39
CA GLY A 301 0.90 2.42 -18.18
C GLY A 301 1.57 1.54 -19.22
N LYS A 302 2.52 2.12 -19.96
CA LYS A 302 3.34 1.41 -20.95
C LYS A 302 4.63 0.88 -20.34
N PHE A 303 5.78 1.39 -20.72
CA PHE A 303 7.07 0.95 -20.21
C PHE A 303 7.35 1.45 -18.80
N VAL A 304 8.09 0.66 -18.03
CA VAL A 304 8.53 1.03 -16.68
C VAL A 304 10.05 0.96 -16.60
N ILE A 305 10.66 2.05 -16.11
CA ILE A 305 12.06 2.05 -15.67
C ILE A 305 12.07 2.16 -14.15
N ALA A 306 12.72 1.23 -13.48
CA ALA A 306 12.77 1.22 -12.03
C ALA A 306 14.14 0.74 -11.51
N ASN A 307 14.47 1.12 -10.28
CA ASN A 307 15.69 0.65 -9.64
C ASN A 307 15.46 -0.62 -8.81
N ASP A 308 16.55 -1.30 -8.43
CA ASP A 308 16.50 -2.53 -7.65
C ASP A 308 15.57 -2.45 -6.43
N PRO A 309 15.60 -1.42 -5.57
CA PRO A 309 14.68 -1.33 -4.44
C PRO A 309 13.19 -1.28 -4.80
N MET A 310 12.84 -0.91 -6.04
CA MET A 310 11.46 -0.91 -6.52
C MET A 310 10.99 -2.28 -6.99
N ILE A 311 11.86 -3.06 -7.63
CA ILE A 311 11.45 -4.26 -8.37
C ILE A 311 11.92 -5.57 -7.75
N LEU A 312 13.05 -5.61 -7.03
CA LEU A 312 13.58 -6.86 -6.46
C LEU A 312 12.56 -7.56 -5.56
N GLU A 313 12.49 -8.88 -5.72
CA GLU A 313 11.64 -9.79 -4.94
C GLU A 313 10.13 -9.50 -5.07
N THR A 314 9.73 -8.78 -6.13
CA THR A 314 8.30 -8.54 -6.44
C THR A 314 7.70 -9.64 -7.30
N GLY A 315 8.52 -10.38 -8.07
CA GLY A 315 8.09 -11.30 -9.13
C GLY A 315 7.64 -10.57 -10.40
N LEU A 316 7.95 -9.27 -10.52
CA LEU A 316 7.59 -8.39 -11.65
C LEU A 316 8.83 -7.79 -12.34
N GLU A 317 10.02 -8.30 -12.00
CA GLU A 317 11.31 -7.78 -12.48
C GLU A 317 11.39 -7.76 -14.01
N THR A 318 10.89 -8.81 -14.67
CA THR A 318 10.92 -8.97 -16.13
C THR A 318 10.03 -7.97 -16.87
N LEU A 319 9.04 -7.37 -16.18
CA LEU A 319 8.15 -6.36 -16.73
C LEU A 319 8.74 -4.94 -16.70
N CYS A 320 9.97 -4.78 -16.17
CA CYS A 320 10.59 -3.49 -15.95
C CYS A 320 11.99 -3.44 -16.54
N GLU A 321 12.37 -2.30 -17.11
CA GLU A 321 13.76 -2.00 -17.40
C GLU A 321 14.46 -1.55 -16.12
N LYS A 322 15.46 -2.31 -15.69
CA LYS A 322 16.23 -2.01 -14.48
C LYS A 322 17.25 -0.90 -14.73
N ALA A 323 17.28 0.11 -13.84
CA ALA A 323 18.25 1.20 -13.86
C ALA A 323 18.56 1.66 -12.42
N ASN A 324 19.83 1.64 -12.03
CA ASN A 324 20.30 2.03 -10.69
C ASN A 324 21.12 3.32 -10.68
N SER A 325 21.53 3.82 -11.85
CA SER A 325 22.35 5.01 -12.04
C SER A 325 21.73 5.98 -13.04
N LYS A 326 22.16 7.26 -13.00
CA LYS A 326 21.77 8.29 -13.97
C LYS A 326 22.01 7.85 -15.41
N ALA A 327 23.17 7.28 -15.69
CA ALA A 327 23.53 6.81 -17.03
C ALA A 327 22.61 5.68 -17.51
N GLU A 328 22.27 4.73 -16.64
CA GLU A 328 21.34 3.65 -16.97
C GLU A 328 19.92 4.16 -17.23
N PHE A 329 19.38 5.09 -16.41
CA PHE A 329 18.09 5.71 -16.67
C PHE A 329 18.05 6.38 -18.04
N LEU A 330 19.07 7.18 -18.40
CA LEU A 330 19.16 7.85 -19.69
C LEU A 330 19.27 6.85 -20.86
N SER A 331 20.11 5.82 -20.72
CA SER A 331 20.28 4.78 -21.73
C SER A 331 18.98 4.00 -21.96
N LYS A 332 18.29 3.57 -20.87
CA LYS A 332 17.01 2.87 -20.97
C LYS A 332 15.92 3.76 -21.57
N THR A 333 15.90 5.03 -21.20
CA THR A 333 14.98 6.03 -21.80
C THR A 333 15.18 6.16 -23.31
N ALA A 334 16.44 6.29 -23.76
CA ALA A 334 16.76 6.38 -25.17
C ALA A 334 16.30 5.12 -25.95
N LYS A 335 16.52 3.94 -25.38
CA LYS A 335 16.07 2.66 -25.94
C LYS A 335 14.54 2.63 -26.08
N LEU A 336 13.81 2.87 -24.97
CA LEU A 336 12.36 2.70 -24.92
C LEU A 336 11.60 3.74 -25.76
N LEU A 337 12.07 4.99 -25.83
CA LEU A 337 11.43 6.02 -26.66
C LEU A 337 11.46 5.70 -28.17
N ASN A 338 12.35 4.80 -28.60
CA ASN A 338 12.41 4.30 -29.96
C ASN A 338 11.57 3.04 -30.20
N GLN A 339 10.97 2.46 -29.15
CA GLN A 339 10.12 1.27 -29.23
C GLN A 339 8.64 1.65 -29.19
N SER A 340 7.81 0.92 -29.94
CA SER A 340 6.35 0.95 -29.77
C SER A 340 5.95 -0.03 -28.66
N PHE A 341 4.91 0.31 -27.91
CA PHE A 341 4.33 -0.60 -26.95
C PHE A 341 3.33 -1.50 -27.68
N GLU A 342 3.70 -2.77 -27.83
CA GLU A 342 2.94 -3.74 -28.64
C GLU A 342 2.05 -4.65 -27.78
N ALA A 343 1.05 -5.28 -28.40
CA ALA A 343 0.12 -6.19 -27.73
C ALA A 343 0.82 -7.39 -27.07
N SER A 344 1.92 -7.88 -27.63
CA SER A 344 2.71 -8.97 -27.05
C SER A 344 3.26 -8.65 -25.65
N PHE A 345 3.68 -7.39 -25.41
CA PHE A 345 4.08 -6.94 -24.07
C PHE A 345 2.91 -6.92 -23.09
N GLU A 346 1.71 -6.63 -23.58
CA GLU A 346 0.50 -6.63 -22.76
C GLU A 346 0.11 -8.04 -22.34
N GLU A 347 0.19 -9.01 -23.22
CA GLU A 347 -0.14 -10.43 -22.92
C GLU A 347 0.82 -11.02 -21.86
N GLU A 348 2.11 -10.82 -22.00
CA GLU A 348 3.10 -11.27 -21.01
C GLU A 348 2.84 -10.62 -19.65
N ARG A 349 2.56 -9.33 -19.65
CA ARG A 349 2.24 -8.56 -18.45
C ARG A 349 0.99 -9.07 -17.75
N GLU A 350 -0.10 -9.31 -18.48
CA GLU A 350 -1.36 -9.84 -17.94
C GLU A 350 -1.14 -11.18 -17.25
N LYS A 351 -0.40 -12.08 -17.86
CA LYS A 351 -0.07 -13.39 -17.30
C LYS A 351 0.66 -13.29 -15.96
N LEU A 352 1.62 -12.40 -15.83
CA LEU A 352 2.35 -12.19 -14.57
C LEU A 352 1.49 -11.46 -13.52
N LEU A 353 0.66 -10.49 -13.93
CA LEU A 353 -0.23 -9.75 -13.05
C LEU A 353 -1.44 -10.57 -12.56
N GLU A 354 -1.73 -11.73 -13.14
CA GLU A 354 -2.80 -12.63 -12.68
C GLU A 354 -2.62 -13.04 -11.21
N ASN A 355 -1.38 -13.25 -10.77
CA ASN A 355 -1.07 -13.55 -9.36
C ASN A 355 -1.42 -12.40 -8.40
N PHE A 356 -1.55 -11.19 -8.92
CA PHE A 356 -1.89 -9.99 -8.18
C PHE A 356 -3.36 -9.58 -8.35
N ASP A 357 -4.17 -10.38 -9.06
CA ASP A 357 -5.58 -10.07 -9.28
C ASP A 357 -6.35 -10.03 -7.96
N PRO A 358 -7.06 -8.92 -7.64
CA PRO A 358 -7.80 -8.77 -6.40
C PRO A 358 -8.90 -9.82 -6.19
N ASN A 359 -9.58 -10.27 -7.26
CA ASN A 359 -10.66 -11.25 -7.13
C ASN A 359 -10.08 -12.63 -6.80
N THR A 360 -8.97 -13.00 -7.44
CA THR A 360 -8.23 -14.25 -7.13
C THR A 360 -7.75 -14.22 -5.67
N ASN A 361 -7.22 -13.11 -5.21
CA ASN A 361 -6.75 -12.95 -3.83
C ASN A 361 -7.90 -12.93 -2.81
N ALA A 362 -9.05 -12.35 -3.16
CA ALA A 362 -10.26 -12.43 -2.33
C ALA A 362 -10.76 -13.88 -2.19
N LYS A 363 -10.77 -14.67 -3.27
CA LYS A 363 -11.12 -16.11 -3.22
C LYS A 363 -10.17 -16.89 -2.30
N LYS A 364 -8.86 -16.57 -2.31
CA LYS A 364 -7.88 -17.18 -1.37
C LYS A 364 -8.23 -16.85 0.08
N ILE A 365 -8.51 -15.59 0.40
CA ILE A 365 -8.93 -15.15 1.74
C ILE A 365 -10.19 -15.88 2.19
N ILE A 366 -11.22 -15.94 1.34
CA ILE A 366 -12.49 -16.65 1.64
C ILE A 366 -12.24 -18.12 1.94
N ARG A 367 -11.43 -18.79 1.14
CA ARG A 367 -11.07 -20.18 1.35
C ARG A 367 -10.38 -20.39 2.71
N LEU A 368 -9.44 -19.53 3.07
CA LEU A 368 -8.68 -19.62 4.33
C LEU A 368 -9.54 -19.30 5.56
N ILE A 369 -10.51 -18.39 5.45
CA ILE A 369 -11.36 -18.00 6.59
C ILE A 369 -12.53 -18.98 6.78
N PHE A 370 -13.19 -19.40 5.73
CA PHE A 370 -14.50 -20.06 5.83
C PHE A 370 -14.48 -21.56 5.49
N LYS A 371 -13.46 -22.06 4.77
CA LYS A 371 -13.44 -23.46 4.28
C LYS A 371 -12.44 -24.36 5.02
N ASN A 372 -11.75 -23.85 6.05
CA ASN A 372 -10.87 -24.65 6.89
C ASN A 372 -11.56 -24.98 8.23
#